data_2fe9a08ee6905c8734d41ab9418da216
#
_entry.id   2fe9a08ee6905c8734d41ab9418da216
#
_cell.length_a   1.000
_cell.length_b   1.000
_cell.length_c   1.000
_cell.angle_alpha   90.00
_cell.angle_beta   90.00
_cell.angle_gamma   90.00
#
_symmetry.space_group_name_H-M   'P 1'
#
loop_
_entity.id
_entity.type
_entity.pdbx_description
1 polymer ?
#
loop_
_entity_poly.entity_id
_entity_poly.type
_entity_poly.pdbx_seq_one_letter_code
_entity_poly.pdbx_strand_id
1 'polypeptide(L)'
;MAPSKSLTQDQVASAQVQGDYAIKPENAVPKLDTSQWPLLLKNYDKLAVRSSHFTPIPTGCSPLKRDITSYVKSGVINLDKPSNPSSHEVVAWLRRILRVEKTGHSGTLDPKVTGCLIVCIDRATRLVKSQQGAGKEYVAVLRLHSALENASALPRAIQTLTGALFQRPPLISAVKRQLRIRTIYESKLLEFDEKRNLGVFWVSCEAGTYIRTLCVHLGLVLGVGGHMQELRRVRSGALSENDDMVTMHDVLDAQWTYDNTRDESYLRRVIRPLESLLIGYKRIVVKDSAVNAVCYGAKLMIPGLLRYENDIALNEEVVLMTTKGEGIALAIAQMSTAELATCDHGVVAKVKRCIMERDTYPRRWGLGPKAMEKKKMVKDGKLGKFGEKIDATPAEWSRDYVDYNRDEQPVAGTSASAAPAVAESAPASPVKDTKDKEKKRKRKSDADGDVVMGDAAVEDDDEAARAEKKKAKKEKKAKEAVESKDDEDEEARRERKRLKKEKKARESLGGES
;
A
#
# COMPACT_ATOMS: atom_id res chain seq x y z
N MET A 1 -36.88 21.93 -6.44
CA MET A 1 -35.97 23.03 -6.83
C MET A 1 -36.46 23.56 -8.17
N ALA A 2 -36.85 24.83 -8.24
CA ALA A 2 -37.29 25.45 -9.48
C ALA A 2 -36.08 25.65 -10.41
N PRO A 3 -36.25 25.51 -11.75
CA PRO A 3 -35.17 25.74 -12.69
C PRO A 3 -34.79 27.24 -12.67
N SER A 4 -33.48 27.50 -12.51
CA SER A 4 -32.91 28.84 -12.59
C SER A 4 -33.17 29.40 -14.00
N LYS A 5 -34.01 30.41 -14.11
CA LYS A 5 -34.22 31.13 -15.36
C LYS A 5 -32.91 31.82 -15.76
N SER A 6 -32.36 31.46 -16.90
CA SER A 6 -31.26 32.22 -17.52
C SER A 6 -31.77 33.66 -17.81
N LEU A 7 -31.09 34.65 -17.27
CA LEU A 7 -31.35 36.05 -17.55
C LEU A 7 -31.09 36.33 -19.02
N THR A 8 -32.00 37.02 -19.68
CA THR A 8 -31.78 37.49 -21.05
C THR A 8 -30.78 38.65 -21.07
N GLN A 9 -30.14 38.89 -22.22
CA GLN A 9 -29.11 39.92 -22.39
C GLN A 9 -29.61 41.32 -21.96
N ASP A 10 -30.90 41.65 -22.19
CA ASP A 10 -31.54 42.90 -21.76
C ASP A 10 -31.73 42.97 -20.23
N GLN A 11 -31.96 41.84 -19.56
CA GLN A 11 -32.08 41.79 -18.11
C GLN A 11 -30.71 41.96 -17.43
N VAL A 12 -29.65 41.49 -18.05
CA VAL A 12 -28.26 41.73 -17.59
C VAL A 12 -27.91 43.19 -17.76
N ALA A 13 -28.25 43.80 -18.91
CA ALA A 13 -28.02 45.23 -19.18
C ALA A 13 -28.76 46.14 -18.21
N SER A 14 -30.05 45.84 -17.88
CA SER A 14 -30.81 46.60 -16.91
C SER A 14 -30.34 46.45 -15.47
N ALA A 15 -29.84 45.31 -15.09
CA ALA A 15 -29.19 45.09 -13.79
C ALA A 15 -27.86 45.87 -13.68
N GLN A 16 -27.13 46.03 -14.77
CA GLN A 16 -25.90 46.84 -14.82
C GLN A 16 -26.19 48.35 -14.68
N VAL A 17 -27.32 48.84 -15.16
CA VAL A 17 -27.71 50.24 -15.05
C VAL A 17 -28.19 50.59 -13.63
N GLN A 18 -28.63 49.63 -12.82
CA GLN A 18 -29.15 49.88 -11.46
C GLN A 18 -28.08 49.88 -10.34
N GLY A 19 -26.83 49.96 -10.67
CA GLY A 19 -25.77 50.34 -9.70
C GLY A 19 -25.17 49.21 -8.87
N ASP A 20 -25.56 47.96 -9.05
CA ASP A 20 -24.92 46.79 -8.38
C ASP A 20 -23.83 46.16 -9.27
N TYR A 21 -22.84 46.96 -9.60
CA TYR A 21 -21.66 46.50 -10.34
C TYR A 21 -20.64 45.73 -9.45
N ALA A 22 -21.10 44.78 -8.70
CA ALA A 22 -20.24 43.79 -8.22
C ALA A 22 -20.25 42.62 -9.21
N ILE A 23 -19.17 42.40 -9.95
CA ILE A 23 -18.88 41.07 -10.48
C ILE A 23 -18.75 40.20 -9.23
N LYS A 24 -19.88 39.73 -8.73
CA LYS A 24 -19.89 38.66 -7.74
C LYS A 24 -19.32 37.46 -8.49
N PRO A 25 -18.13 36.93 -8.13
CA PRO A 25 -17.71 35.67 -8.70
C PRO A 25 -18.87 34.72 -8.46
N GLU A 26 -19.44 34.18 -9.54
CA GLU A 26 -20.50 33.18 -9.44
C GLU A 26 -19.93 32.00 -8.64
N ASN A 27 -20.15 32.00 -7.34
CA ASN A 27 -19.96 30.85 -6.47
C ASN A 27 -20.97 29.73 -6.79
N ALA A 28 -21.66 29.82 -7.90
CA ALA A 28 -22.75 28.95 -8.32
C ALA A 28 -22.35 27.96 -9.43
N VAL A 29 -21.07 27.64 -9.58
CA VAL A 29 -20.76 26.33 -10.18
C VAL A 29 -21.25 25.31 -9.17
N PRO A 30 -22.27 24.47 -9.50
CA PRO A 30 -22.75 23.45 -8.57
C PRO A 30 -21.56 22.59 -8.20
N LYS A 31 -21.11 22.69 -6.94
CA LYS A 31 -20.03 21.85 -6.44
C LYS A 31 -20.53 20.42 -6.56
N LEU A 32 -19.87 19.64 -7.40
CA LEU A 32 -20.16 18.23 -7.54
C LEU A 32 -20.01 17.58 -6.17
N ASP A 33 -21.11 17.13 -5.57
CA ASP A 33 -21.07 16.38 -4.32
C ASP A 33 -20.63 14.95 -4.61
N THR A 34 -19.45 14.59 -4.14
CA THR A 34 -18.86 13.24 -4.29
C THR A 34 -18.89 12.46 -2.98
N SER A 35 -19.65 12.90 -1.98
CA SER A 35 -19.75 12.25 -0.67
C SER A 35 -20.34 10.83 -0.76
N GLN A 36 -21.19 10.57 -1.76
CA GLN A 36 -21.80 9.26 -2.02
C GLN A 36 -21.05 8.44 -3.07
N TRP A 37 -19.92 8.93 -3.55
CA TRP A 37 -19.12 8.16 -4.50
C TRP A 37 -18.48 6.95 -3.81
N PRO A 38 -18.33 5.81 -4.53
CA PRO A 38 -17.90 4.58 -3.90
C PRO A 38 -16.38 4.55 -3.62
N LEU A 39 -16.00 3.81 -2.57
CA LEU A 39 -14.63 3.41 -2.27
C LEU A 39 -13.64 4.61 -2.23
N LEU A 40 -12.56 4.52 -2.99
CA LEU A 40 -11.52 5.55 -3.05
C LEU A 40 -11.97 6.87 -3.72
N LEU A 41 -13.11 6.89 -4.40
CA LEU A 41 -13.66 8.11 -5.00
C LEU A 41 -14.52 8.93 -4.03
N LYS A 42 -14.84 8.39 -2.84
CA LYS A 42 -15.63 9.13 -1.83
C LYS A 42 -14.91 10.44 -1.46
N ASN A 43 -15.68 11.56 -1.47
CA ASN A 43 -15.14 12.91 -1.22
C ASN A 43 -13.97 13.29 -2.17
N TYR A 44 -14.03 12.89 -3.43
CA TYR A 44 -12.99 13.20 -4.44
C TYR A 44 -12.84 14.70 -4.69
N ASP A 45 -13.92 15.46 -4.53
CA ASP A 45 -13.97 16.93 -4.63
C ASP A 45 -13.12 17.63 -3.56
N LYS A 46 -12.92 17.01 -2.39
CA LYS A 46 -12.14 17.55 -1.27
C LYS A 46 -10.63 17.36 -1.43
N LEU A 47 -10.19 16.60 -2.42
CA LEU A 47 -8.76 16.41 -2.69
C LEU A 47 -8.14 17.69 -3.25
N ALA A 48 -6.98 18.08 -2.73
CA ALA A 48 -6.20 19.19 -3.25
C ALA A 48 -5.77 18.93 -4.69
N VAL A 49 -5.88 19.93 -5.56
CA VAL A 49 -5.57 19.84 -6.98
C VAL A 49 -4.15 20.32 -7.22
N ARG A 50 -3.25 19.45 -7.68
CA ARG A 50 -1.90 19.86 -8.10
C ARG A 50 -1.87 20.31 -9.56
N SER A 51 -2.60 19.64 -10.42
CA SER A 51 -2.65 19.94 -11.84
C SER A 51 -4.07 19.69 -12.38
N SER A 52 -4.60 20.63 -13.14
CA SER A 52 -5.83 20.44 -13.91
C SER A 52 -5.57 19.75 -15.25
N HIS A 53 -4.32 19.73 -15.71
CA HIS A 53 -3.96 19.08 -16.97
C HIS A 53 -3.94 17.56 -16.82
N PHE A 54 -4.86 16.93 -17.52
CA PHE A 54 -5.05 15.49 -17.51
C PHE A 54 -5.53 15.02 -18.87
N THR A 55 -4.90 13.99 -19.40
CA THR A 55 -5.32 13.34 -20.65
C THR A 55 -5.87 11.96 -20.28
N PRO A 56 -7.19 11.77 -20.30
CA PRO A 56 -7.80 10.48 -19.95
C PRO A 56 -7.40 9.41 -20.98
N ILE A 57 -7.15 8.20 -20.48
CA ILE A 57 -6.91 7.01 -21.30
C ILE A 57 -8.15 6.12 -21.18
N PRO A 58 -8.69 5.56 -22.28
CA PRO A 58 -9.93 4.77 -22.25
C PRO A 58 -9.79 3.42 -21.54
N THR A 59 -8.58 3.03 -21.17
CA THR A 59 -8.30 1.78 -20.44
C THR A 59 -8.56 1.91 -18.94
N GLY A 60 -8.78 0.78 -18.27
CA GLY A 60 -9.18 0.73 -16.87
C GLY A 60 -10.67 0.99 -16.67
N CYS A 61 -11.19 0.68 -15.50
CA CYS A 61 -12.61 0.85 -15.16
C CYS A 61 -12.78 1.13 -13.66
N SER A 62 -13.95 1.59 -13.26
CA SER A 62 -14.29 1.67 -11.83
C SER A 62 -14.23 0.27 -11.20
N PRO A 63 -13.72 0.12 -9.96
CA PRO A 63 -13.64 -1.18 -9.28
C PRO A 63 -14.94 -1.97 -9.26
N LEU A 64 -16.08 -1.31 -9.10
CA LEU A 64 -17.40 -1.95 -9.09
C LEU A 64 -17.91 -2.37 -10.48
N LYS A 65 -17.32 -1.80 -11.55
CA LYS A 65 -17.71 -2.09 -12.95
C LYS A 65 -16.75 -3.05 -13.66
N ARG A 66 -15.82 -3.67 -12.93
CA ARG A 66 -14.96 -4.73 -13.49
C ARG A 66 -15.81 -5.90 -13.99
N ASP A 67 -15.37 -6.56 -15.06
CA ASP A 67 -15.92 -7.85 -15.43
C ASP A 67 -15.80 -8.85 -14.27
N ILE A 68 -16.72 -9.79 -14.16
CA ILE A 68 -16.81 -10.67 -12.98
C ILE A 68 -15.53 -11.44 -12.71
N THR A 69 -14.81 -11.86 -13.75
CA THR A 69 -13.55 -12.60 -13.61
C THR A 69 -12.46 -11.71 -12.98
N SER A 70 -12.27 -10.50 -13.49
CA SER A 70 -11.32 -9.52 -12.94
C SER A 70 -11.77 -9.01 -11.56
N TYR A 71 -13.08 -8.92 -11.33
CA TYR A 71 -13.67 -8.53 -10.05
C TYR A 71 -13.32 -9.54 -8.96
N VAL A 72 -13.56 -10.84 -9.20
CA VAL A 72 -13.23 -11.94 -8.28
C VAL A 72 -11.71 -12.01 -8.04
N LYS A 73 -10.90 -11.96 -9.11
CA LYS A 73 -9.42 -11.95 -8.99
C LYS A 73 -8.85 -10.77 -8.22
N SER A 74 -9.60 -9.69 -8.09
CA SER A 74 -9.23 -8.50 -7.30
C SER A 74 -10.12 -8.34 -6.08
N GLY A 75 -10.71 -9.42 -5.61
CA GLY A 75 -11.71 -9.42 -4.55
C GLY A 75 -11.16 -9.71 -3.17
N VAL A 76 -11.92 -9.32 -2.17
CA VAL A 76 -11.73 -9.65 -0.75
C VAL A 76 -13.06 -10.09 -0.16
N ILE A 77 -13.01 -11.00 0.80
CA ILE A 77 -14.19 -11.48 1.52
C ILE A 77 -14.00 -11.16 2.99
N ASN A 78 -14.99 -10.52 3.59
CA ASN A 78 -15.08 -10.36 5.04
C ASN A 78 -15.84 -11.55 5.61
N LEU A 79 -15.12 -12.61 5.96
CA LEU A 79 -15.69 -13.89 6.34
C LEU A 79 -15.94 -13.98 7.83
N ASP A 80 -17.13 -14.42 8.24
CA ASP A 80 -17.39 -14.94 9.59
C ASP A 80 -16.81 -16.37 9.67
N LYS A 81 -15.60 -16.46 10.22
CA LYS A 81 -14.97 -17.77 10.38
C LYS A 81 -15.78 -18.62 11.37
N PRO A 82 -16.27 -19.80 10.97
CA PRO A 82 -16.96 -20.69 11.90
C PRO A 82 -16.00 -21.26 12.94
N SER A 83 -16.57 -21.74 14.05
CA SER A 83 -15.82 -22.51 15.06
C SER A 83 -15.42 -23.88 14.48
N ASN A 84 -14.33 -24.42 14.95
CA ASN A 84 -13.68 -25.71 14.71
C ASN A 84 -12.68 -25.73 13.53
N PRO A 85 -12.98 -25.35 12.28
CA PRO A 85 -11.95 -25.39 11.23
C PRO A 85 -10.86 -24.35 11.47
N SER A 86 -9.64 -24.67 11.07
CA SER A 86 -8.53 -23.72 11.08
C SER A 86 -8.72 -22.62 10.03
N SER A 87 -8.08 -21.47 10.23
CA SER A 87 -8.10 -20.39 9.22
C SER A 87 -7.56 -20.85 7.86
N HIS A 88 -6.60 -21.77 7.84
CA HIS A 88 -6.01 -22.28 6.60
C HIS A 88 -6.97 -23.21 5.85
N GLU A 89 -7.70 -24.08 6.53
CA GLU A 89 -8.72 -24.94 5.94
C GLU A 89 -9.84 -24.13 5.30
N VAL A 90 -10.36 -23.14 6.03
CA VAL A 90 -11.41 -22.24 5.53
C VAL A 90 -10.96 -21.52 4.26
N VAL A 91 -9.75 -20.97 4.25
CA VAL A 91 -9.19 -20.30 3.08
C VAL A 91 -8.94 -21.25 1.91
N ALA A 92 -8.56 -22.51 2.20
CA ALA A 92 -8.41 -23.55 1.18
C ALA A 92 -9.77 -23.97 0.57
N TRP A 93 -10.83 -24.02 1.37
CA TRP A 93 -12.19 -24.29 0.87
C TRP A 93 -12.69 -23.15 -0.01
N LEU A 94 -12.54 -21.90 0.40
CA LEU A 94 -12.87 -20.74 -0.43
C LEU A 94 -12.14 -20.74 -1.77
N ARG A 95 -10.87 -21.11 -1.78
CA ARG A 95 -10.09 -21.26 -3.01
C ARG A 95 -10.70 -22.29 -3.96
N ARG A 96 -11.20 -23.41 -3.44
CA ARG A 96 -11.86 -24.46 -4.24
C ARG A 96 -13.23 -24.04 -4.73
N ILE A 97 -14.06 -23.42 -3.86
CA ILE A 97 -15.41 -22.95 -4.20
C ILE A 97 -15.32 -21.92 -5.34
N LEU A 98 -14.48 -20.91 -5.19
CA LEU A 98 -14.33 -19.82 -6.16
C LEU A 98 -13.42 -20.19 -7.35
N ARG A 99 -12.76 -21.34 -7.34
CA ARG A 99 -11.85 -21.82 -8.40
C ARG A 99 -10.75 -20.83 -8.75
N VAL A 100 -10.18 -20.16 -7.73
CA VAL A 100 -9.14 -19.16 -7.88
C VAL A 100 -7.74 -19.73 -7.61
N GLU A 101 -6.70 -19.09 -8.16
CA GLU A 101 -5.33 -19.60 -8.06
C GLU A 101 -4.76 -19.43 -6.65
N LYS A 102 -5.04 -18.29 -6.03
CA LYS A 102 -4.40 -17.87 -4.80
C LYS A 102 -5.39 -17.27 -3.81
N THR A 103 -5.24 -17.63 -2.55
CA THR A 103 -5.96 -17.01 -1.45
C THR A 103 -4.99 -16.71 -0.29
N GLY A 104 -5.31 -15.72 0.53
CA GLY A 104 -4.55 -15.39 1.72
C GLY A 104 -5.46 -14.71 2.74
N HIS A 105 -5.05 -14.62 4.01
CA HIS A 105 -5.89 -14.05 5.06
C HIS A 105 -5.15 -13.01 5.93
N SER A 106 -5.91 -12.16 6.59
CA SER A 106 -5.44 -11.02 7.39
C SER A 106 -4.82 -11.37 8.75
N GLY A 107 -4.68 -12.66 9.07
CA GLY A 107 -4.13 -13.15 10.33
C GLY A 107 -4.90 -14.35 10.85
N THR A 108 -4.16 -15.34 11.36
CA THR A 108 -4.70 -16.61 11.83
C THR A 108 -5.62 -16.40 13.04
N LEU A 109 -6.73 -17.09 13.05
CA LEU A 109 -7.58 -17.33 14.22
C LEU A 109 -7.38 -18.78 14.65
N ASP A 110 -7.39 -19.02 15.95
CA ASP A 110 -7.37 -20.39 16.47
C ASP A 110 -8.63 -21.16 16.01
N PRO A 111 -8.61 -22.49 15.92
CA PRO A 111 -9.76 -23.27 15.41
C PRO A 111 -11.09 -22.91 16.06
N LYS A 112 -11.14 -22.85 17.40
CA LYS A 112 -12.36 -22.54 18.16
C LYS A 112 -12.80 -21.07 18.09
N VAL A 113 -11.90 -20.16 17.68
CA VAL A 113 -12.18 -18.72 17.62
C VAL A 113 -13.00 -18.41 16.36
N THR A 114 -14.02 -17.58 16.51
CA THR A 114 -14.93 -17.15 15.43
C THR A 114 -14.71 -15.70 15.02
N GLY A 115 -15.45 -15.25 14.04
CA GLY A 115 -15.56 -13.83 13.64
C GLY A 115 -14.71 -13.43 12.46
N CYS A 116 -14.50 -12.14 12.34
CA CYS A 116 -13.99 -11.45 11.17
C CYS A 116 -12.63 -11.98 10.69
N LEU A 117 -12.62 -12.67 9.54
CA LEU A 117 -11.45 -13.14 8.81
C LEU A 117 -11.45 -12.56 7.40
N ILE A 118 -10.60 -11.56 7.16
CA ILE A 118 -10.48 -11.01 5.81
C ILE A 118 -9.70 -12.00 4.94
N VAL A 119 -10.33 -12.48 3.89
CA VAL A 119 -9.72 -13.38 2.89
C VAL A 119 -9.50 -12.60 1.61
N CYS A 120 -8.25 -12.55 1.16
CA CYS A 120 -7.83 -11.87 -0.07
C CYS A 120 -7.69 -12.90 -1.19
N ILE A 121 -8.20 -12.57 -2.38
CA ILE A 121 -8.21 -13.42 -3.56
C ILE A 121 -7.18 -12.90 -4.58
N ASP A 122 -6.42 -13.78 -5.18
CA ASP A 122 -5.42 -13.55 -6.23
C ASP A 122 -4.63 -12.23 -6.07
N ARG A 123 -5.03 -11.17 -6.75
CA ARG A 123 -4.35 -9.86 -6.71
C ARG A 123 -4.40 -9.20 -5.34
N ALA A 124 -5.52 -9.34 -4.65
CA ALA A 124 -5.69 -8.79 -3.30
C ALA A 124 -4.74 -9.44 -2.29
N THR A 125 -4.18 -10.63 -2.56
CA THR A 125 -3.17 -11.25 -1.68
C THR A 125 -1.92 -10.38 -1.48
N ARG A 126 -1.68 -9.41 -2.35
CA ARG A 126 -0.61 -8.42 -2.19
C ARG A 126 -0.83 -7.48 -1.00
N LEU A 127 -2.08 -7.33 -0.53
CA LEU A 127 -2.46 -6.54 0.65
C LEU A 127 -2.41 -7.35 1.96
N VAL A 128 -2.26 -8.66 1.92
CA VAL A 128 -2.26 -9.53 3.10
C VAL A 128 -1.30 -9.04 4.20
N LYS A 129 -0.08 -8.65 3.84
CA LYS A 129 0.91 -8.20 4.84
C LYS A 129 0.50 -6.90 5.53
N SER A 130 -0.11 -5.94 4.82
CA SER A 130 -0.63 -4.72 5.44
C SER A 130 -1.80 -5.03 6.38
N GLN A 131 -2.69 -5.93 5.97
CA GLN A 131 -3.82 -6.37 6.81
C GLN A 131 -3.37 -7.20 8.01
N GLN A 132 -2.31 -8.00 7.90
CA GLN A 132 -1.73 -8.72 9.04
C GLN A 132 -1.16 -7.76 10.10
N GLY A 133 -0.54 -6.67 9.68
CA GLY A 133 0.01 -5.63 10.55
C GLY A 133 -1.02 -4.65 11.12
N ALA A 134 -2.26 -4.65 10.63
CA ALA A 134 -3.30 -3.76 11.10
C ALA A 134 -3.87 -4.19 12.47
N GLY A 135 -4.31 -3.22 13.28
CA GLY A 135 -4.93 -3.46 14.59
C GLY A 135 -6.14 -4.41 14.51
N LYS A 136 -6.48 -5.01 15.63
CA LYS A 136 -7.57 -5.98 15.76
C LYS A 136 -8.44 -5.64 16.95
N GLU A 137 -9.74 -5.96 16.85
CA GLU A 137 -10.65 -5.86 17.97
C GLU A 137 -11.29 -7.21 18.24
N TYR A 138 -11.46 -7.52 19.53
CA TYR A 138 -11.99 -8.79 20.00
C TYR A 138 -13.01 -8.58 21.10
N VAL A 139 -13.98 -9.50 21.17
CA VAL A 139 -14.79 -9.74 22.34
C VAL A 139 -14.35 -11.09 22.91
N ALA A 140 -13.98 -11.08 24.19
CA ALA A 140 -13.45 -12.25 24.88
C ALA A 140 -14.27 -12.58 26.13
N VAL A 141 -14.48 -13.86 26.37
CA VAL A 141 -15.03 -14.38 27.60
C VAL A 141 -13.86 -14.88 28.45
N LEU A 142 -13.61 -14.18 29.56
CA LEU A 142 -12.64 -14.56 30.57
C LEU A 142 -13.34 -15.46 31.60
N ARG A 143 -12.75 -16.60 31.92
CA ARG A 143 -13.16 -17.43 33.05
C ARG A 143 -12.13 -17.32 34.18
N LEU A 144 -12.57 -16.85 35.33
CA LEU A 144 -11.76 -16.83 36.54
C LEU A 144 -11.85 -18.19 37.23
N HIS A 145 -10.77 -18.60 37.90
CA HIS A 145 -10.69 -19.92 38.54
C HIS A 145 -11.33 -19.95 39.94
N SER A 146 -11.47 -18.79 40.57
CA SER A 146 -12.20 -18.62 41.82
C SER A 146 -12.95 -17.29 41.83
N ALA A 147 -13.88 -17.15 42.77
CA ALA A 147 -14.68 -15.93 42.93
C ALA A 147 -13.81 -14.74 43.33
N LEU A 148 -14.22 -13.57 42.93
CA LEU A 148 -13.62 -12.31 43.38
C LEU A 148 -14.29 -11.85 44.65
N GLU A 149 -13.51 -11.36 45.61
CA GLU A 149 -14.03 -10.71 46.80
C GLU A 149 -14.82 -9.43 46.50
N ASN A 150 -14.38 -8.75 45.43
CA ASN A 150 -14.99 -7.50 44.96
C ASN A 150 -15.06 -7.46 43.45
N ALA A 151 -16.26 -7.41 42.89
CA ALA A 151 -16.51 -7.32 41.45
C ALA A 151 -15.83 -6.10 40.78
N SER A 152 -15.67 -5.00 41.52
CA SER A 152 -15.01 -3.80 41.01
C SER A 152 -13.50 -3.97 40.74
N ALA A 153 -12.90 -5.08 41.20
CA ALA A 153 -11.49 -5.38 40.91
C ALA A 153 -11.26 -5.73 39.42
N LEU A 154 -12.24 -6.39 38.77
CA LEU A 154 -12.11 -6.81 37.37
C LEU A 154 -11.97 -5.63 36.41
N PRO A 155 -12.84 -4.60 36.41
CA PRO A 155 -12.65 -3.43 35.51
C PRO A 155 -11.36 -2.69 35.78
N ARG A 156 -10.90 -2.60 37.05
CA ARG A 156 -9.61 -2.01 37.40
C ARG A 156 -8.44 -2.80 36.80
N ALA A 157 -8.48 -4.13 36.91
CA ALA A 157 -7.45 -5.01 36.33
C ALA A 157 -7.39 -4.87 34.80
N ILE A 158 -8.55 -4.82 34.11
CA ILE A 158 -8.64 -4.58 32.66
C ILE A 158 -7.99 -3.24 32.29
N GLN A 159 -8.29 -2.20 33.07
CA GLN A 159 -7.74 -0.87 32.85
C GLN A 159 -6.22 -0.81 33.11
N THR A 160 -5.72 -1.51 34.12
CA THR A 160 -4.30 -1.63 34.47
C THR A 160 -3.50 -2.29 33.32
N LEU A 161 -4.09 -3.23 32.60
CA LEU A 161 -3.47 -3.92 31.48
C LEU A 161 -3.69 -3.21 30.13
N THR A 162 -4.20 -1.98 30.12
CA THR A 162 -4.26 -1.13 28.91
C THR A 162 -2.92 -0.42 28.71
N GLY A 163 -2.43 -0.37 27.48
CA GLY A 163 -1.12 0.18 27.14
C GLY A 163 -0.13 -0.89 26.67
N ALA A 164 1.15 -0.62 26.80
CA ALA A 164 2.22 -1.50 26.35
C ALA A 164 2.47 -2.63 27.36
N LEU A 165 2.36 -3.87 26.90
CA LEU A 165 2.50 -5.07 27.71
C LEU A 165 3.59 -5.99 27.17
N PHE A 166 4.29 -6.67 28.08
CA PHE A 166 5.14 -7.80 27.72
C PHE A 166 4.29 -9.07 27.59
N GLN A 167 4.24 -9.63 26.40
CA GLN A 167 3.56 -10.90 26.15
C GLN A 167 4.51 -11.95 25.61
N ARG A 168 4.38 -13.17 26.12
CA ARG A 168 4.98 -14.37 25.57
C ARG A 168 3.89 -15.18 24.86
N PRO A 169 4.08 -15.60 23.61
CA PRO A 169 3.10 -16.44 22.93
C PRO A 169 2.73 -17.67 23.76
N PRO A 170 1.46 -18.14 23.72
CA PRO A 170 1.06 -19.34 24.44
C PRO A 170 1.84 -20.58 24.00
N LEU A 171 1.80 -21.66 24.78
CA LEU A 171 2.53 -22.91 24.49
C LEU A 171 2.20 -23.47 23.11
N ILE A 172 0.89 -23.52 22.81
CA ILE A 172 0.39 -23.96 21.51
C ILE A 172 0.30 -22.74 20.60
N SER A 173 1.38 -22.45 19.88
CA SER A 173 1.43 -21.38 18.86
C SER A 173 2.45 -21.71 17.79
N ALA A 174 2.20 -21.29 16.55
CA ALA A 174 3.07 -21.53 15.40
C ALA A 174 4.30 -20.58 15.34
N VAL A 175 4.56 -19.80 16.39
CA VAL A 175 5.64 -18.80 16.41
C VAL A 175 6.65 -19.07 17.53
N LYS A 176 7.89 -18.60 17.35
CA LYS A 176 8.90 -18.65 18.42
C LYS A 176 8.40 -17.95 19.68
N ARG A 177 8.47 -18.61 20.82
CA ARG A 177 8.02 -18.12 22.13
C ARG A 177 9.00 -17.11 22.75
N GLN A 178 9.25 -16.01 22.03
CA GLN A 178 10.04 -14.89 22.51
C GLN A 178 9.13 -13.87 23.18
N LEU A 179 9.65 -13.21 24.21
CA LEU A 179 8.98 -12.09 24.85
C LEU A 179 8.86 -10.95 23.82
N ARG A 180 7.67 -10.36 23.72
CA ARG A 180 7.36 -9.29 22.78
C ARG A 180 6.55 -8.21 23.48
N ILE A 181 6.79 -6.96 23.12
CA ILE A 181 5.92 -5.86 23.52
C ILE A 181 4.72 -5.87 22.60
N ARG A 182 3.51 -5.72 23.18
CA ARG A 182 2.24 -5.57 22.48
C ARG A 182 1.42 -4.50 23.15
N THR A 183 0.75 -3.69 22.35
CA THR A 183 -0.05 -2.58 22.84
C THR A 183 -1.53 -2.92 22.83
N ILE A 184 -2.17 -2.74 23.99
CA ILE A 184 -3.63 -2.68 24.12
C ILE A 184 -4.01 -1.21 24.01
N TYR A 185 -4.76 -0.85 22.96
CA TYR A 185 -5.18 0.53 22.75
C TYR A 185 -6.32 0.93 23.65
N GLU A 186 -7.30 0.07 23.79
CA GLU A 186 -8.48 0.28 24.60
C GLU A 186 -9.05 -1.06 25.06
N SER A 187 -9.64 -1.09 26.24
CA SER A 187 -10.35 -2.26 26.76
C SER A 187 -11.53 -1.84 27.62
N LYS A 188 -12.65 -2.56 27.50
CA LYS A 188 -13.90 -2.28 28.23
C LYS A 188 -14.50 -3.57 28.73
N LEU A 189 -14.83 -3.62 30.02
CA LEU A 189 -15.70 -4.66 30.56
C LEU A 189 -17.12 -4.42 30.05
N LEU A 190 -17.74 -5.45 29.47
CA LEU A 190 -19.12 -5.41 29.00
C LEU A 190 -20.07 -5.99 30.04
N GLU A 191 -19.72 -7.16 30.59
CA GLU A 191 -20.56 -7.88 31.55
C GLU A 191 -19.68 -8.74 32.47
N PHE A 192 -20.13 -8.94 33.71
CA PHE A 192 -19.51 -9.86 34.65
C PHE A 192 -20.59 -10.66 35.41
N ASP A 193 -20.56 -11.98 35.20
CA ASP A 193 -21.39 -12.94 35.97
C ASP A 193 -20.59 -13.48 37.16
N GLU A 194 -20.87 -12.93 38.35
CA GLU A 194 -20.20 -13.32 39.60
C GLU A 194 -20.45 -14.77 39.97
N LYS A 195 -21.65 -15.30 39.67
CA LYS A 195 -22.02 -16.68 40.03
C LYS A 195 -21.22 -17.71 39.25
N ARG A 196 -20.91 -17.39 38.00
CA ARG A 196 -20.17 -18.29 37.10
C ARG A 196 -18.69 -17.91 36.97
N ASN A 197 -18.26 -16.81 37.58
CA ASN A 197 -16.93 -16.23 37.46
C ASN A 197 -16.54 -15.96 35.97
N LEU A 198 -17.50 -15.45 35.17
CA LEU A 198 -17.32 -15.17 33.77
C LEU A 198 -17.36 -13.66 33.50
N GLY A 199 -16.32 -13.13 32.91
CA GLY A 199 -16.27 -11.74 32.47
C GLY A 199 -16.23 -11.63 30.95
N VAL A 200 -17.11 -10.82 30.37
CA VAL A 200 -17.10 -10.49 28.95
C VAL A 200 -16.49 -9.10 28.77
N PHE A 201 -15.45 -9.01 27.99
CA PHE A 201 -14.81 -7.73 27.72
C PHE A 201 -14.45 -7.57 26.24
N TRP A 202 -14.51 -6.33 25.79
CA TRP A 202 -14.04 -5.92 24.47
C TRP A 202 -12.63 -5.34 24.58
N VAL A 203 -11.79 -5.60 23.56
CA VAL A 203 -10.41 -5.10 23.51
C VAL A 203 -10.00 -4.73 22.10
N SER A 204 -9.42 -3.53 21.96
CA SER A 204 -8.73 -3.06 20.75
C SER A 204 -7.22 -3.15 20.97
N CYS A 205 -6.49 -3.80 20.07
CA CYS A 205 -5.08 -4.12 20.29
C CYS A 205 -4.25 -4.15 19.00
N GLU A 206 -2.95 -4.08 19.21
CA GLU A 206 -1.94 -4.24 18.16
C GLU A 206 -1.99 -5.64 17.54
N ALA A 207 -1.63 -5.71 16.26
CA ALA A 207 -1.49 -6.98 15.54
C ALA A 207 -0.51 -7.94 16.23
N GLY A 208 -0.91 -9.20 16.37
CA GLY A 208 -0.09 -10.23 17.01
C GLY A 208 -0.17 -10.23 18.54
N THR A 209 -1.12 -9.50 19.11
CA THR A 209 -1.49 -9.60 20.52
C THR A 209 -2.24 -10.91 20.78
N TYR A 210 -1.88 -11.61 21.85
CA TYR A 210 -2.51 -12.87 22.26
C TYR A 210 -3.53 -12.62 23.38
N ILE A 211 -4.80 -12.70 23.04
CA ILE A 211 -5.89 -12.51 24.03
C ILE A 211 -5.89 -13.66 25.05
N ARG A 212 -5.48 -14.87 24.64
CA ARG A 212 -5.25 -15.98 25.58
C ARG A 212 -4.27 -15.61 26.70
N THR A 213 -3.16 -14.97 26.35
CA THR A 213 -2.16 -14.50 27.31
C THR A 213 -2.69 -13.33 28.14
N LEU A 214 -3.45 -12.42 27.54
CA LEU A 214 -4.09 -11.30 28.25
C LEU A 214 -5.04 -11.80 29.34
N CYS A 215 -5.86 -12.81 29.07
CA CYS A 215 -6.74 -13.42 30.05
C CYS A 215 -5.98 -14.06 31.22
N VAL A 216 -4.83 -14.69 30.94
CA VAL A 216 -3.94 -15.20 32.00
C VAL A 216 -3.37 -14.06 32.86
N HIS A 217 -2.92 -12.98 32.22
CA HIS A 217 -2.40 -11.79 32.93
C HIS A 217 -3.49 -11.17 33.83
N LEU A 218 -4.74 -11.05 33.31
CA LEU A 218 -5.87 -10.58 34.14
C LEU A 218 -6.08 -11.45 35.39
N GLY A 219 -6.07 -12.77 35.20
CA GLY A 219 -6.20 -13.70 36.33
C GLY A 219 -5.06 -13.58 37.35
N LEU A 220 -3.83 -13.33 36.88
CA LEU A 220 -2.67 -13.11 37.77
C LEU A 220 -2.77 -11.78 38.52
N VAL A 221 -3.18 -10.70 37.87
CA VAL A 221 -3.37 -9.37 38.51
C VAL A 221 -4.46 -9.43 39.56
N LEU A 222 -5.50 -10.21 39.31
CA LEU A 222 -6.62 -10.43 40.26
C LEU A 222 -6.27 -11.41 41.38
N GLY A 223 -5.17 -12.15 41.30
CA GLY A 223 -4.74 -13.14 42.28
C GLY A 223 -5.52 -14.45 42.26
N VAL A 224 -6.56 -14.59 41.42
CA VAL A 224 -7.47 -15.75 41.41
C VAL A 224 -7.21 -16.72 40.26
N GLY A 225 -6.29 -16.33 39.32
CA GLY A 225 -6.06 -17.06 38.08
C GLY A 225 -7.21 -16.92 37.08
N GLY A 226 -6.92 -17.15 35.83
CA GLY A 226 -7.95 -17.04 34.79
C GLY A 226 -7.46 -17.53 33.43
N HIS A 227 -8.41 -17.84 32.56
CA HIS A 227 -8.14 -18.24 31.18
C HIS A 227 -9.23 -17.73 30.23
N MET A 228 -8.91 -17.70 28.94
CA MET A 228 -9.86 -17.38 27.90
C MET A 228 -10.79 -18.57 27.66
N GLN A 229 -12.08 -18.36 27.87
CA GLN A 229 -13.12 -19.35 27.61
C GLN A 229 -13.54 -19.35 26.15
N GLU A 230 -13.89 -18.16 25.63
CA GLU A 230 -14.31 -17.93 24.26
C GLU A 230 -13.70 -16.65 23.70
N LEU A 231 -13.60 -16.58 22.37
CA LEU A 231 -13.07 -15.42 21.67
C LEU A 231 -13.76 -15.26 20.33
N ARG A 232 -14.16 -14.02 20.04
CA ARG A 232 -14.64 -13.60 18.72
C ARG A 232 -13.87 -12.38 18.25
N ARG A 233 -13.35 -12.41 17.04
CA ARG A 233 -12.74 -11.23 16.44
C ARG A 233 -13.82 -10.39 15.75
N VAL A 234 -14.06 -9.17 16.23
CA VAL A 234 -15.11 -8.28 15.73
C VAL A 234 -14.60 -7.28 14.68
N ARG A 235 -13.28 -7.03 14.65
CA ARG A 235 -12.64 -6.19 13.62
C ARG A 235 -11.27 -6.72 13.24
N SER A 236 -10.93 -6.58 11.96
CA SER A 236 -9.59 -6.84 11.44
C SER A 236 -9.18 -5.71 10.49
N GLY A 237 -8.35 -4.78 10.96
CA GLY A 237 -7.93 -3.62 10.17
C GLY A 237 -9.11 -2.78 9.68
N ALA A 238 -9.27 -2.68 8.38
CA ALA A 238 -10.28 -1.82 7.75
C ALA A 238 -11.72 -2.32 7.87
N LEU A 239 -11.94 -3.63 8.14
CA LEU A 239 -13.26 -4.25 8.14
C LEU A 239 -13.64 -4.76 9.53
N SER A 240 -14.89 -4.54 9.91
CA SER A 240 -15.54 -5.01 11.14
C SER A 240 -16.65 -6.00 10.81
N GLU A 241 -17.30 -6.56 11.85
CA GLU A 241 -18.45 -7.44 11.67
C GLU A 241 -19.69 -6.73 11.10
N ASN A 242 -19.74 -5.38 11.20
CA ASN A 242 -20.80 -4.57 10.63
C ASN A 242 -20.60 -4.23 9.15
N ASP A 243 -19.48 -4.64 8.54
CA ASP A 243 -19.11 -4.33 7.17
C ASP A 243 -19.40 -5.50 6.23
N ASP A 244 -20.68 -5.87 6.06
CA ASP A 244 -21.16 -6.95 5.18
C ASP A 244 -20.39 -8.26 5.37
N MET A 245 -20.31 -8.72 6.61
CA MET A 245 -19.68 -9.99 6.94
C MET A 245 -20.54 -11.16 6.42
N VAL A 246 -19.91 -12.12 5.76
CA VAL A 246 -20.57 -13.25 5.12
C VAL A 246 -20.10 -14.59 5.67
N THR A 247 -20.95 -15.61 5.55
CA THR A 247 -20.62 -16.97 5.95
C THR A 247 -20.01 -17.79 4.80
N MET A 248 -19.50 -18.98 5.11
CA MET A 248 -19.04 -19.94 4.10
C MET A 248 -20.17 -20.37 3.16
N HIS A 249 -21.40 -20.48 3.68
CA HIS A 249 -22.58 -20.86 2.91
C HIS A 249 -22.95 -19.77 1.91
N ASP A 250 -22.92 -18.49 2.32
CA ASP A 250 -23.16 -17.37 1.40
C ASP A 250 -22.22 -17.41 0.20
N VAL A 251 -20.94 -17.75 0.41
CA VAL A 251 -19.96 -17.86 -0.68
C VAL A 251 -20.27 -19.03 -1.60
N LEU A 252 -20.67 -20.17 -1.04
CA LEU A 252 -21.04 -21.36 -1.80
C LEU A 252 -22.30 -21.11 -2.64
N ASP A 253 -23.33 -20.52 -2.02
CA ASP A 253 -24.60 -20.23 -2.68
C ASP A 253 -24.45 -19.17 -3.77
N ALA A 254 -23.64 -18.15 -3.52
CA ALA A 254 -23.33 -17.11 -4.51
C ALA A 254 -22.61 -17.69 -5.73
N GLN A 255 -21.65 -18.61 -5.52
CA GLN A 255 -20.94 -19.27 -6.61
C GLN A 255 -21.87 -20.23 -7.37
N TRP A 256 -22.70 -20.98 -6.67
CA TRP A 256 -23.69 -21.88 -7.28
C TRP A 256 -24.71 -21.11 -8.13
N THR A 257 -25.24 -20.00 -7.60
CA THR A 257 -26.17 -19.13 -8.34
C THR A 257 -25.52 -18.60 -9.61
N TYR A 258 -24.29 -18.10 -9.52
CA TYR A 258 -23.56 -17.64 -10.71
C TYR A 258 -23.31 -18.76 -11.74
N ASP A 259 -22.96 -19.95 -11.29
CA ASP A 259 -22.70 -21.08 -12.19
C ASP A 259 -23.95 -21.49 -12.97
N ASN A 260 -25.14 -21.46 -12.35
CA ASN A 260 -26.39 -21.93 -12.93
C ASN A 260 -27.19 -20.85 -13.68
N THR A 261 -27.21 -19.62 -13.14
CA THR A 261 -28.06 -18.54 -13.68
C THR A 261 -27.28 -17.43 -14.39
N ARG A 262 -25.96 -17.39 -14.22
CA ARG A 262 -25.10 -16.28 -14.65
C ARG A 262 -25.44 -14.92 -14.00
N ASP A 263 -26.23 -14.91 -12.93
CA ASP A 263 -26.47 -13.72 -12.14
C ASP A 263 -25.27 -13.43 -11.24
N GLU A 264 -24.66 -12.26 -11.45
CA GLU A 264 -23.46 -11.79 -10.72
C GLU A 264 -23.80 -11.09 -9.40
N SER A 265 -25.08 -10.76 -9.17
CA SER A 265 -25.49 -9.84 -8.10
C SER A 265 -25.11 -10.37 -6.72
N TYR A 266 -25.36 -11.65 -6.45
CA TYR A 266 -25.02 -12.27 -5.18
C TYR A 266 -23.50 -12.41 -5.00
N LEU A 267 -22.79 -12.79 -6.04
CA LEU A 267 -21.34 -12.92 -5.98
C LEU A 267 -20.65 -11.56 -5.73
N ARG A 268 -21.16 -10.48 -6.33
CA ARG A 268 -20.70 -9.10 -6.09
C ARG A 268 -21.04 -8.57 -4.70
N ARG A 269 -22.08 -9.09 -4.05
CA ARG A 269 -22.41 -8.77 -2.66
C ARG A 269 -21.44 -9.46 -1.70
N VAL A 270 -21.11 -10.72 -1.95
CA VAL A 270 -20.23 -11.54 -1.09
C VAL A 270 -18.77 -11.15 -1.22
N ILE A 271 -18.33 -10.84 -2.43
CA ILE A 271 -16.95 -10.44 -2.74
C ILE A 271 -16.91 -8.93 -2.91
N ARG A 272 -16.09 -8.26 -2.11
CA ARG A 272 -15.85 -6.81 -2.21
C ARG A 272 -14.59 -6.54 -3.01
N PRO A 273 -14.47 -5.44 -3.75
CA PRO A 273 -13.24 -5.08 -4.42
C PRO A 273 -12.12 -4.78 -3.41
N LEU A 274 -10.89 -5.06 -3.78
CA LEU A 274 -9.71 -4.86 -2.91
C LEU A 274 -9.55 -3.42 -2.41
N GLU A 275 -10.10 -2.45 -3.12
CA GLU A 275 -10.10 -1.04 -2.76
C GLU A 275 -10.83 -0.78 -1.44
N SER A 276 -11.72 -1.68 -1.00
CA SER A 276 -12.35 -1.60 0.32
C SER A 276 -11.35 -1.67 1.48
N LEU A 277 -10.21 -2.34 1.28
CA LEU A 277 -9.12 -2.39 2.26
C LEU A 277 -8.21 -1.14 2.25
N LEU A 278 -8.38 -0.26 1.26
CA LEU A 278 -7.52 0.90 1.04
C LEU A 278 -8.15 2.20 1.51
N ILE A 279 -9.44 2.20 1.92
CA ILE A 279 -10.20 3.39 2.29
C ILE A 279 -9.56 4.15 3.46
N GLY A 280 -8.88 3.45 4.38
CA GLY A 280 -8.24 4.06 5.54
C GLY A 280 -6.88 4.72 5.26
N TYR A 281 -6.36 4.65 4.04
CA TYR A 281 -5.10 5.29 3.64
C TYR A 281 -5.36 6.62 2.98
N LYS A 282 -4.49 7.60 3.21
CA LYS A 282 -4.51 8.86 2.47
C LYS A 282 -4.20 8.63 0.99
N ARG A 283 -4.91 9.37 0.14
CA ARG A 283 -4.98 9.10 -1.29
C ARG A 283 -4.12 10.06 -2.10
N ILE A 284 -3.43 9.52 -3.09
CA ILE A 284 -2.71 10.28 -4.12
C ILE A 284 -3.23 9.81 -5.49
N VAL A 285 -3.82 10.72 -6.25
CA VAL A 285 -4.34 10.45 -7.59
C VAL A 285 -3.24 10.65 -8.61
N VAL A 286 -2.97 9.62 -9.37
CA VAL A 286 -1.92 9.57 -10.39
C VAL A 286 -2.52 9.83 -11.78
N LYS A 287 -1.82 10.61 -12.61
CA LYS A 287 -2.20 10.78 -14.03
C LYS A 287 -2.13 9.46 -14.77
N ASP A 288 -3.09 9.18 -15.64
CA ASP A 288 -3.19 7.91 -16.38
C ASP A 288 -1.87 7.55 -17.13
N SER A 289 -1.17 8.56 -17.63
CA SER A 289 0.12 8.37 -18.31
C SER A 289 1.25 7.84 -17.42
N ALA A 290 1.16 8.05 -16.09
CA ALA A 290 2.17 7.63 -15.14
C ALA A 290 1.85 6.27 -14.49
N VAL A 291 0.61 5.78 -14.61
CA VAL A 291 0.14 4.54 -13.96
C VAL A 291 1.02 3.35 -14.31
N ASN A 292 1.32 3.15 -15.59
CA ASN A 292 2.13 1.99 -16.02
C ASN A 292 3.55 2.03 -15.41
N ALA A 293 4.20 3.19 -15.38
CA ALA A 293 5.52 3.32 -14.78
C ALA A 293 5.51 2.95 -13.28
N VAL A 294 4.48 3.37 -12.54
CA VAL A 294 4.28 3.00 -11.14
C VAL A 294 4.05 1.49 -10.97
N CYS A 295 3.31 0.85 -11.87
CA CYS A 295 3.11 -0.60 -11.87
C CYS A 295 4.42 -1.39 -12.06
N TYR A 296 5.40 -0.81 -12.75
CA TYR A 296 6.75 -1.36 -12.88
C TYR A 296 7.68 -1.01 -11.71
N GLY A 297 7.18 -0.26 -10.72
CA GLY A 297 7.93 0.09 -9.51
C GLY A 297 8.69 1.42 -9.58
N ALA A 298 8.45 2.25 -10.60
CA ALA A 298 9.01 3.59 -10.67
C ALA A 298 8.49 4.45 -9.51
N LYS A 299 9.33 5.36 -9.02
CA LYS A 299 8.93 6.38 -8.05
C LYS A 299 7.93 7.33 -8.71
N LEU A 300 6.87 7.71 -7.98
CA LEU A 300 5.97 8.76 -8.45
C LEU A 300 6.68 10.10 -8.33
N MET A 301 6.75 10.85 -9.43
CA MET A 301 7.32 12.20 -9.49
C MET A 301 6.20 13.23 -9.58
N ILE A 302 6.48 14.48 -9.21
CA ILE A 302 5.52 15.62 -9.27
C ILE A 302 4.78 15.72 -10.62
N PRO A 303 5.41 15.59 -11.79
CA PRO A 303 4.68 15.66 -13.08
C PRO A 303 3.59 14.58 -13.24
N GLY A 304 3.70 13.44 -12.54
CA GLY A 304 2.73 12.37 -12.55
C GLY A 304 1.58 12.56 -11.54
N LEU A 305 1.67 13.53 -10.66
CA LEU A 305 0.68 13.83 -9.63
C LEU A 305 -0.48 14.63 -10.21
N LEU A 306 -1.73 14.27 -9.86
CA LEU A 306 -2.93 14.97 -10.26
C LEU A 306 -3.62 15.63 -9.06
N ARG A 307 -3.96 14.84 -8.06
CA ARG A 307 -4.60 15.29 -6.82
C ARG A 307 -4.02 14.53 -5.63
N TYR A 308 -4.18 15.07 -4.44
CA TYR A 308 -3.72 14.44 -3.20
C TYR A 308 -4.60 14.84 -2.01
N GLU A 309 -4.63 14.01 -1.00
CA GLU A 309 -5.34 14.26 0.25
C GLU A 309 -4.54 15.22 1.15
N ASN A 310 -5.23 15.96 2.00
CA ASN A 310 -4.60 16.86 2.97
C ASN A 310 -3.89 16.07 4.09
N ASP A 311 -3.02 16.75 4.82
CA ASP A 311 -2.33 16.25 6.02
C ASP A 311 -1.43 15.01 5.81
N ILE A 312 -0.96 14.79 4.59
CA ILE A 312 0.04 13.75 4.32
C ILE A 312 1.35 14.13 5.01
N ALA A 313 1.81 13.26 5.91
CA ALA A 313 3.08 13.39 6.59
C ALA A 313 4.23 12.71 5.81
N LEU A 314 5.46 13.15 6.06
CA LEU A 314 6.65 12.52 5.51
C LEU A 314 6.76 11.06 6.01
N ASN A 315 7.07 10.13 5.11
CA ASN A 315 7.16 8.69 5.36
C ASN A 315 5.83 8.00 5.75
N GLU A 316 4.69 8.66 5.61
CA GLU A 316 3.38 8.06 5.81
C GLU A 316 3.05 7.08 4.68
N GLU A 317 2.33 5.98 5.02
CA GLU A 317 1.81 5.05 4.03
C GLU A 317 0.58 5.65 3.34
N VAL A 318 0.64 5.74 2.01
CA VAL A 318 -0.41 6.30 1.17
C VAL A 318 -0.81 5.32 0.08
N VAL A 319 -2.02 5.49 -0.44
CA VAL A 319 -2.50 4.75 -1.60
C VAL A 319 -2.37 5.58 -2.87
N LEU A 320 -1.72 5.02 -3.88
CA LEU A 320 -1.72 5.57 -5.23
C LEU A 320 -2.93 5.01 -5.97
N MET A 321 -3.76 5.89 -6.53
CA MET A 321 -4.99 5.52 -7.22
C MET A 321 -5.08 6.18 -8.59
N THR A 322 -5.87 5.56 -9.48
CA THR A 322 -6.21 6.13 -10.79
C THR A 322 -7.35 7.15 -10.66
N THR A 323 -7.58 7.89 -11.73
CA THR A 323 -8.74 8.80 -11.86
C THR A 323 -10.09 8.08 -11.84
N LYS A 324 -10.09 6.76 -12.04
CA LYS A 324 -11.28 5.89 -12.01
C LYS A 324 -11.52 5.20 -10.67
N GLY A 325 -10.66 5.47 -9.67
CA GLY A 325 -10.76 4.91 -8.33
C GLY A 325 -10.11 3.54 -8.14
N GLU A 326 -9.32 3.08 -9.10
CA GLU A 326 -8.58 1.81 -8.97
C GLU A 326 -7.32 1.99 -8.12
N GLY A 327 -7.06 1.09 -7.20
CA GLY A 327 -5.83 1.06 -6.42
C GLY A 327 -4.63 0.59 -7.24
N ILE A 328 -3.63 1.45 -7.46
CA ILE A 328 -2.40 1.12 -8.20
C ILE A 328 -1.39 0.44 -7.28
N ALA A 329 -1.07 1.09 -6.17
CA ALA A 329 -0.03 0.64 -5.25
C ALA A 329 -0.18 1.25 -3.86
N LEU A 330 0.32 0.55 -2.84
CA LEU A 330 0.70 1.17 -1.57
C LEU A 330 2.09 1.78 -1.73
N ALA A 331 2.25 2.99 -1.25
CA ALA A 331 3.50 3.75 -1.35
C ALA A 331 3.82 4.44 -0.02
N ILE A 332 5.04 4.94 0.09
CA ILE A 332 5.50 5.77 1.22
C ILE A 332 5.69 7.17 0.68
N ALA A 333 4.99 8.14 1.26
CA ALA A 333 5.12 9.55 0.91
C ALA A 333 6.55 10.04 1.18
N GLN A 334 7.12 10.74 0.21
CA GLN A 334 8.46 11.33 0.30
C GLN A 334 8.39 12.86 0.38
N MET A 335 7.18 13.39 0.38
CA MET A 335 6.86 14.81 0.52
C MET A 335 5.63 14.97 1.40
N SER A 336 5.62 16.00 2.22
CA SER A 336 4.45 16.43 2.97
C SER A 336 3.44 17.17 2.08
N THR A 337 2.22 17.38 2.58
CA THR A 337 1.18 18.16 1.86
C THR A 337 1.68 19.54 1.43
N ALA A 338 2.44 20.24 2.29
CA ALA A 338 2.98 21.55 1.97
C ALA A 338 3.99 21.52 0.83
N GLU A 339 4.89 20.53 0.83
CA GLU A 339 5.86 20.32 -0.25
C GLU A 339 5.19 19.91 -1.57
N LEU A 340 4.14 19.07 -1.50
CA LEU A 340 3.34 18.70 -2.67
C LEU A 340 2.65 19.91 -3.31
N ALA A 341 2.29 20.93 -2.53
CA ALA A 341 1.70 22.16 -3.03
C ALA A 341 2.70 23.10 -3.70
N THR A 342 3.94 23.18 -3.19
CA THR A 342 4.91 24.22 -3.52
C THR A 342 6.02 23.76 -4.46
N CYS A 343 6.52 22.52 -4.34
CA CYS A 343 7.66 22.04 -5.12
C CYS A 343 7.27 21.71 -6.58
N ASP A 344 8.08 22.13 -7.55
CA ASP A 344 7.85 21.86 -8.98
C ASP A 344 8.45 20.55 -9.45
N HIS A 345 9.41 20.00 -8.73
CA HIS A 345 10.09 18.75 -9.06
C HIS A 345 10.35 17.93 -7.80
N GLY A 346 10.62 16.65 -7.96
CA GLY A 346 10.97 15.75 -6.88
C GLY A 346 10.14 14.48 -6.86
N VAL A 347 10.44 13.62 -5.88
CA VAL A 347 9.78 12.33 -5.67
C VAL A 347 8.62 12.51 -4.70
N VAL A 348 7.41 12.31 -5.19
CA VAL A 348 6.17 12.35 -4.38
C VAL A 348 6.06 11.13 -3.46
N ALA A 349 6.23 9.94 -4.03
CA ALA A 349 6.08 8.70 -3.29
C ALA A 349 6.94 7.58 -3.86
N LYS A 350 7.42 6.71 -2.95
CA LYS A 350 8.15 5.48 -3.27
C LYS A 350 7.23 4.28 -3.15
N VAL A 351 7.08 3.49 -4.22
CA VAL A 351 6.24 2.30 -4.24
C VAL A 351 6.73 1.29 -3.20
N LYS A 352 5.87 0.93 -2.24
CA LYS A 352 6.09 -0.14 -1.26
C LYS A 352 5.59 -1.48 -1.79
N ARG A 353 4.38 -1.49 -2.35
CA ARG A 353 3.74 -2.70 -2.90
C ARG A 353 2.82 -2.33 -4.06
N CYS A 354 3.16 -2.77 -5.27
CA CYS A 354 2.27 -2.63 -6.42
C CYS A 354 1.14 -3.65 -6.35
N ILE A 355 -0.11 -3.20 -6.56
CA ILE A 355 -1.34 -3.99 -6.51
C ILE A 355 -1.85 -4.26 -7.92
N MET A 356 -1.96 -3.21 -8.75
CA MET A 356 -2.45 -3.27 -10.13
C MET A 356 -1.53 -4.15 -11.01
N GLU A 357 -2.10 -4.77 -12.03
CA GLU A 357 -1.35 -5.51 -13.04
C GLU A 357 -0.51 -4.58 -13.91
N ARG A 358 0.62 -5.10 -14.37
CA ARG A 358 1.42 -4.40 -15.37
C ARG A 358 0.66 -4.36 -16.68
N ASP A 359 0.89 -3.31 -17.46
CA ASP A 359 0.32 -3.13 -18.80
C ASP A 359 -1.23 -3.04 -18.87
N THR A 360 -1.93 -2.98 -17.70
CA THR A 360 -3.35 -2.58 -17.64
C THR A 360 -3.55 -1.21 -18.29
N TYR A 361 -2.62 -0.28 -18.05
CA TYR A 361 -2.56 1.01 -18.73
C TYR A 361 -1.41 0.99 -19.75
N PRO A 362 -1.65 1.39 -21.01
CA PRO A 362 -0.62 1.36 -22.03
C PRO A 362 0.49 2.38 -21.76
N ARG A 363 1.70 2.05 -22.17
CA ARG A 363 2.81 3.00 -22.18
C ARG A 363 2.55 4.05 -23.26
N ARG A 364 2.18 5.25 -22.84
CA ARG A 364 2.00 6.38 -23.75
C ARG A 364 2.91 7.53 -23.36
N TRP A 365 3.67 8.01 -24.33
CA TRP A 365 4.58 9.14 -24.19
C TRP A 365 3.96 10.40 -24.79
N GLY A 366 4.39 11.57 -24.32
CA GLY A 366 4.00 12.84 -24.93
C GLY A 366 2.55 13.25 -24.64
N LEU A 367 2.03 12.93 -23.45
CA LEU A 367 0.73 13.37 -22.95
C LEU A 367 0.83 14.57 -21.98
N GLY A 368 2.04 15.11 -21.75
CA GLY A 368 2.23 16.33 -20.96
C GLY A 368 1.85 17.57 -21.75
N PRO A 369 1.54 18.72 -21.07
CA PRO A 369 1.10 19.95 -21.74
C PRO A 369 2.12 20.44 -22.76
N LYS A 370 3.38 20.55 -22.41
CA LYS A 370 4.46 20.96 -23.34
C LYS A 370 4.64 19.98 -24.51
N ALA A 371 4.49 18.66 -24.28
CA ALA A 371 4.59 17.67 -25.35
C ALA A 371 3.38 17.71 -26.30
N MET A 372 2.18 18.01 -25.80
CA MET A 372 0.99 18.21 -26.63
C MET A 372 1.10 19.50 -27.44
N GLU A 373 1.57 20.58 -26.82
CA GLU A 373 1.85 21.85 -27.49
C GLU A 373 2.89 21.66 -28.59
N LYS A 374 4.01 20.96 -28.33
CA LYS A 374 5.00 20.58 -29.33
C LYS A 374 4.37 19.84 -30.51
N LYS A 375 3.54 18.83 -30.25
CA LYS A 375 2.83 18.06 -31.28
C LYS A 375 1.91 18.94 -32.11
N LYS A 376 1.19 19.88 -31.47
CA LYS A 376 0.35 20.86 -32.17
C LYS A 376 1.19 21.76 -33.06
N MET A 377 2.29 22.33 -32.57
CA MET A 377 3.18 23.18 -33.32
C MET A 377 3.84 22.46 -34.51
N VAL A 378 4.19 21.18 -34.35
CA VAL A 378 4.68 20.34 -35.48
C VAL A 378 3.57 20.16 -36.51
N LYS A 379 2.32 19.91 -36.09
CA LYS A 379 1.19 19.78 -37.02
C LYS A 379 0.86 21.08 -37.72
N ASP A 380 0.96 22.21 -37.03
CA ASP A 380 0.71 23.55 -37.55
C ASP A 380 1.90 24.10 -38.40
N GLY A 381 2.95 23.30 -38.62
CA GLY A 381 4.12 23.69 -39.38
C GLY A 381 5.00 24.78 -38.73
N LYS A 382 4.85 24.97 -37.41
CA LYS A 382 5.64 25.93 -36.62
C LYS A 382 6.91 25.33 -36.01
N LEU A 383 7.06 24.00 -36.10
CA LEU A 383 8.25 23.24 -35.72
C LEU A 383 8.53 22.18 -36.76
N GLY A 384 9.78 21.83 -36.97
CA GLY A 384 10.21 20.75 -37.85
C GLY A 384 9.67 19.38 -37.38
N LYS A 385 9.75 18.37 -38.24
CA LYS A 385 9.20 17.02 -38.02
C LYS A 385 9.63 16.39 -36.67
N PHE A 386 10.83 16.66 -36.24
CA PHE A 386 11.38 16.17 -34.97
C PHE A 386 11.33 17.21 -33.83
N GLY A 387 10.67 18.36 -34.07
CA GLY A 387 10.55 19.45 -33.12
C GLY A 387 11.74 20.41 -33.14
N GLU A 388 12.44 20.45 -34.22
CA GLU A 388 13.51 21.41 -34.53
C GLU A 388 12.90 22.80 -34.73
N LYS A 389 13.66 23.84 -34.36
CA LYS A 389 13.27 25.21 -34.62
C LYS A 389 13.37 25.50 -36.12
N ILE A 390 12.35 26.16 -36.63
CA ILE A 390 12.29 26.72 -37.99
C ILE A 390 12.00 28.22 -37.91
N ASP A 391 12.14 28.95 -38.98
CA ASP A 391 11.91 30.41 -39.00
C ASP A 391 10.49 30.80 -38.52
N ALA A 392 9.52 29.93 -38.70
CA ALA A 392 8.14 30.12 -38.23
C ALA A 392 7.92 29.81 -36.75
N THR A 393 8.96 29.39 -35.99
CA THR A 393 8.83 29.04 -34.57
C THR A 393 8.68 30.29 -33.73
N PRO A 394 7.62 30.42 -32.88
CA PRO A 394 7.44 31.55 -31.99
C PRO A 394 8.63 31.68 -31.01
N ALA A 395 9.11 32.91 -30.80
CA ALA A 395 10.23 33.20 -29.91
C ALA A 395 9.98 32.73 -28.47
N GLU A 396 8.72 32.76 -28.01
CA GLU A 396 8.29 32.32 -26.68
C GLU A 396 8.52 30.83 -26.43
N TRP A 397 8.46 30.00 -27.51
CA TRP A 397 8.68 28.54 -27.39
C TRP A 397 10.07 28.19 -26.86
N SER A 398 11.05 28.99 -27.15
CA SER A 398 12.43 28.76 -26.75
C SER A 398 12.92 29.58 -25.58
N ARG A 399 12.05 30.37 -24.95
CA ARG A 399 12.42 31.28 -23.87
C ARG A 399 12.99 30.55 -22.64
N ASP A 400 12.44 29.37 -22.36
CA ASP A 400 12.81 28.55 -21.17
C ASP A 400 13.72 27.36 -21.56
N TYR A 401 14.21 27.30 -22.80
CA TYR A 401 15.03 26.19 -23.28
C TYR A 401 16.52 26.56 -23.19
N VAL A 402 17.24 25.90 -22.30
CA VAL A 402 18.71 25.99 -22.22
C VAL A 402 19.29 24.84 -23.06
N ASP A 403 19.99 25.18 -24.14
CA ASP A 403 20.71 24.21 -24.97
C ASP A 403 22.09 23.95 -24.36
N TYR A 404 22.22 22.89 -23.62
CA TYR A 404 23.47 22.47 -22.99
C TYR A 404 24.50 21.90 -23.97
N ASN A 405 24.15 21.74 -25.24
CA ASN A 405 25.05 21.23 -26.29
C ASN A 405 25.64 22.34 -27.17
N ARG A 406 25.29 23.60 -26.92
CA ARG A 406 25.94 24.71 -27.60
C ARG A 406 27.27 25.02 -26.93
N ASP A 407 28.35 24.70 -27.59
CA ASP A 407 29.67 25.27 -27.29
C ASP A 407 29.55 26.80 -27.26
N GLU A 408 29.94 27.41 -26.14
CA GLU A 408 29.90 28.85 -25.92
C GLU A 408 30.76 29.55 -26.99
N GLN A 409 30.13 30.11 -28.03
CA GLN A 409 30.76 31.23 -28.77
C GLN A 409 30.41 32.52 -28.02
N PRO A 410 31.39 33.33 -27.64
CA PRO A 410 31.16 34.57 -26.91
C PRO A 410 30.46 35.59 -27.81
N VAL A 411 29.22 35.92 -27.51
CA VAL A 411 28.52 37.05 -28.14
C VAL A 411 29.05 38.33 -27.51
N ALA A 412 29.79 39.10 -28.31
CA ALA A 412 30.22 40.44 -27.97
C ALA A 412 29.02 41.40 -27.87
N GLY A 413 28.95 42.09 -26.75
CA GLY A 413 28.38 43.43 -26.63
C GLY A 413 26.89 43.58 -26.43
N THR A 414 26.46 43.80 -25.21
CA THR A 414 25.69 45.02 -24.85
C THR A 414 25.77 45.30 -23.37
N SER A 415 26.03 46.56 -23.10
CA SER A 415 26.36 47.27 -21.89
C SER A 415 25.44 47.09 -20.66
N ALA A 416 26.06 46.88 -19.54
CA ALA A 416 25.99 47.48 -18.22
C ALA A 416 24.72 48.22 -17.78
N SER A 417 24.17 47.79 -16.67
CA SER A 417 23.73 48.73 -15.63
C SER A 417 23.92 48.04 -14.25
N ALA A 418 24.46 48.84 -13.35
CA ALA A 418 25.25 48.52 -12.21
C ALA A 418 24.51 47.86 -11.00
N ALA A 419 25.29 47.07 -10.32
CA ALA A 419 25.05 46.62 -8.93
C ALA A 419 25.40 47.70 -7.88
N PRO A 420 25.12 47.51 -6.62
CA PRO A 420 26.21 47.72 -5.65
C PRO A 420 26.56 46.47 -4.86
N ALA A 421 27.88 46.36 -4.69
CA ALA A 421 28.57 45.41 -3.87
C ALA A 421 28.47 45.76 -2.37
N VAL A 422 28.47 44.74 -1.55
CA VAL A 422 29.03 44.80 -0.19
C VAL A 422 29.95 43.61 -0.02
N ALA A 423 31.20 43.96 0.37
CA ALA A 423 32.30 43.02 0.61
C ALA A 423 32.39 42.66 2.11
N GLU A 424 33.16 41.65 2.35
CA GLU A 424 33.99 41.24 3.51
C GLU A 424 33.68 39.83 3.96
N SER A 425 34.55 38.95 4.27
CA SER A 425 36.01 38.79 4.27
C SER A 425 36.28 37.31 4.61
N ALA A 426 37.32 36.77 4.04
CA ALA A 426 37.84 35.43 4.36
C ALA A 426 38.66 35.45 5.66
N PRO A 427 39.06 34.30 6.23
CA PRO A 427 40.39 33.80 5.88
C PRO A 427 40.51 32.27 5.73
N ALA A 428 41.60 31.93 5.09
CA ALA A 428 42.02 30.64 4.59
C ALA A 428 42.72 29.74 5.61
N SER A 429 42.79 28.48 5.21
CA SER A 429 43.91 27.49 5.17
C SER A 429 43.90 26.39 6.23
N PRO A 430 44.63 25.24 6.06
CA PRO A 430 45.16 24.62 4.85
C PRO A 430 44.93 23.09 4.71
N VAL A 431 45.00 22.64 3.48
CA VAL A 431 45.53 21.39 2.87
C VAL A 431 46.00 20.23 3.78
N LYS A 432 45.56 19.04 3.46
CA LYS A 432 46.43 17.86 3.33
C LYS A 432 45.92 16.85 2.32
N ASP A 433 46.81 16.54 1.38
CA ASP A 433 46.75 15.46 0.36
C ASP A 433 46.57 14.08 0.95
N THR A 434 45.84 13.21 0.25
CA THR A 434 46.29 11.85 -0.04
C THR A 434 45.62 11.32 -1.32
N LYS A 435 46.48 10.93 -2.23
CA LYS A 435 46.23 10.16 -3.47
C LYS A 435 45.61 8.78 -3.14
N ASP A 436 44.73 8.25 -3.97
CA ASP A 436 45.04 7.14 -4.84
C ASP A 436 43.84 6.54 -5.61
N LYS A 437 44.15 6.29 -6.87
CA LYS A 437 43.68 5.20 -7.78
C LYS A 437 42.36 5.34 -8.53
N GLU A 438 42.56 5.89 -9.74
CA GLU A 438 41.80 5.54 -10.97
C GLU A 438 41.59 4.03 -11.15
N LYS A 439 40.38 3.67 -11.57
CA LYS A 439 40.16 2.52 -12.44
C LYS A 439 39.18 2.86 -13.56
N LYS A 440 39.77 3.23 -14.70
CA LYS A 440 39.10 3.29 -16.02
C LYS A 440 38.32 2.00 -16.30
N ARG A 441 37.07 2.16 -16.71
CA ARG A 441 36.41 1.17 -17.56
C ARG A 441 35.90 1.84 -18.84
N LYS A 442 36.60 1.57 -19.93
CA LYS A 442 36.24 1.86 -21.33
C LYS A 442 34.85 1.32 -21.65
N ARG A 443 34.00 2.17 -22.20
CA ARG A 443 32.89 1.75 -23.03
C ARG A 443 33.28 2.04 -24.48
N LYS A 444 33.30 1.01 -25.30
CA LYS A 444 33.34 1.11 -26.75
C LYS A 444 31.93 1.53 -27.23
N SER A 445 31.92 2.57 -28.01
CA SER A 445 30.87 2.92 -28.97
C SER A 445 31.22 2.17 -30.27
N ASP A 446 30.21 1.56 -30.87
CA ASP A 446 30.22 1.42 -32.36
C ASP A 446 28.79 1.63 -32.84
N ALA A 447 28.78 2.37 -33.94
CA ALA A 447 27.68 3.01 -34.62
C ALA A 447 27.07 2.11 -35.73
N ASP A 448 25.93 2.57 -36.19
CA ASP A 448 25.34 2.47 -37.51
C ASP A 448 24.72 1.16 -38.02
N GLY A 449 23.53 1.35 -38.56
CA GLY A 449 22.97 0.50 -39.60
C GLY A 449 21.45 0.42 -39.63
N ASP A 450 20.81 1.34 -40.36
CA ASP A 450 19.49 1.18 -40.98
C ASP A 450 19.27 -0.23 -41.53
N VAL A 451 18.04 -0.73 -41.55
CA VAL A 451 17.29 -1.26 -42.69
C VAL A 451 15.97 -1.96 -42.29
N VAL A 452 14.84 -1.41 -42.76
CA VAL A 452 13.65 -2.00 -43.43
C VAL A 452 13.07 -3.38 -42.98
N MET A 453 11.76 -3.35 -42.66
CA MET A 453 10.67 -4.32 -42.90
C MET A 453 11.03 -5.75 -43.37
N GLY A 454 10.47 -6.74 -42.66
CA GLY A 454 10.30 -8.09 -43.18
C GLY A 454 9.83 -9.08 -42.12
N ASP A 455 8.71 -9.69 -42.38
CA ASP A 455 7.93 -10.67 -41.63
C ASP A 455 8.67 -11.88 -41.04
N ALA A 456 8.09 -12.34 -39.94
CA ALA A 456 7.83 -13.73 -39.55
C ALA A 456 8.97 -14.62 -39.03
N ALA A 457 8.70 -15.15 -37.82
CA ALA A 457 9.13 -16.42 -37.29
C ALA A 457 10.65 -16.61 -36.99
N VAL A 458 11.01 -16.50 -35.72
CA VAL A 458 11.79 -17.45 -34.88
C VAL A 458 11.92 -16.89 -33.45
N GLU A 459 11.10 -17.32 -32.53
CA GLU A 459 11.23 -17.08 -31.08
C GLU A 459 10.99 -18.38 -30.31
N ASP A 460 11.85 -19.37 -30.43
CA ASP A 460 11.78 -20.56 -29.56
C ASP A 460 13.13 -21.00 -28.94
N ASP A 461 14.28 -20.47 -29.38
CA ASP A 461 15.59 -20.94 -28.89
C ASP A 461 16.16 -20.15 -27.69
N ASP A 462 15.68 -18.95 -27.41
CA ASP A 462 16.20 -18.11 -26.30
C ASP A 462 15.56 -18.44 -24.93
N GLU A 463 14.38 -19.04 -24.91
CA GLU A 463 13.70 -19.40 -23.66
C GLU A 463 14.27 -20.69 -23.06
N ALA A 464 14.70 -21.64 -23.89
CA ALA A 464 15.34 -22.87 -23.49
C ALA A 464 16.72 -22.61 -22.82
N ALA A 465 17.54 -21.74 -23.43
CA ALA A 465 18.85 -21.35 -22.89
C ALA A 465 18.75 -20.53 -21.57
N ARG A 466 17.69 -19.74 -21.39
CA ARG A 466 17.39 -19.05 -20.14
C ARG A 466 16.87 -20.00 -19.06
N ALA A 467 16.13 -21.04 -19.43
CA ALA A 467 15.62 -22.05 -18.52
C ALA A 467 16.77 -22.93 -17.98
N GLU A 468 17.72 -23.32 -18.82
CA GLU A 468 18.91 -24.08 -18.42
C GLU A 468 19.85 -23.29 -17.49
N LYS A 469 20.12 -22.02 -17.78
CA LYS A 469 20.89 -21.14 -16.89
C LYS A 469 20.22 -20.93 -15.54
N LYS A 470 18.89 -20.88 -15.49
CA LYS A 470 18.14 -20.81 -14.22
C LYS A 470 18.18 -22.12 -13.44
N LYS A 471 18.18 -23.27 -14.14
CA LYS A 471 18.25 -24.60 -13.53
C LYS A 471 19.64 -24.84 -12.91
N ALA A 472 20.71 -24.53 -13.64
CA ALA A 472 22.09 -24.62 -13.16
C ALA A 472 22.38 -23.69 -11.96
N LYS A 473 21.80 -22.48 -11.93
CA LYS A 473 21.95 -21.55 -10.80
C LYS A 473 21.15 -21.99 -9.56
N LYS A 474 20.07 -22.75 -9.76
CA LYS A 474 19.24 -23.31 -8.68
C LYS A 474 19.89 -24.55 -8.07
N GLU A 475 20.55 -25.39 -8.89
CA GLU A 475 21.32 -26.55 -8.42
C GLU A 475 22.60 -26.13 -7.68
N LYS A 476 23.30 -25.09 -8.14
CA LYS A 476 24.48 -24.56 -7.44
C LYS A 476 24.10 -24.00 -6.05
N LYS A 477 22.96 -23.26 -5.95
CA LYS A 477 22.45 -22.77 -4.67
C LYS A 477 21.93 -23.89 -3.75
N ALA A 478 21.44 -25.00 -4.31
CA ALA A 478 21.01 -26.15 -3.53
C ALA A 478 22.21 -26.91 -2.96
N LYS A 479 23.31 -27.03 -3.72
CA LYS A 479 24.58 -27.65 -3.24
C LYS A 479 25.25 -26.81 -2.15
N GLU A 480 25.32 -25.47 -2.32
CA GLU A 480 25.84 -24.54 -1.29
C GLU A 480 25.01 -24.58 0.01
N ALA A 481 23.68 -24.81 -0.10
CA ALA A 481 22.79 -24.91 1.08
C ALA A 481 22.88 -26.28 1.78
N VAL A 482 23.33 -27.32 1.10
CA VAL A 482 23.58 -28.65 1.70
C VAL A 482 24.92 -28.63 2.41
N GLU A 483 25.98 -28.08 1.80
CA GLU A 483 27.30 -27.94 2.43
C GLU A 483 27.25 -27.10 3.72
N SER A 484 26.49 -25.99 3.75
CA SER A 484 26.34 -25.17 4.96
C SER A 484 25.58 -25.86 6.09
N LYS A 485 24.69 -26.81 5.79
CA LYS A 485 23.98 -27.60 6.82
C LYS A 485 24.87 -28.70 7.43
N ASP A 486 25.70 -29.30 6.62
CA ASP A 486 26.62 -30.33 7.07
C ASP A 486 27.71 -29.76 8.01
N ASP A 487 28.16 -28.51 7.75
CA ASP A 487 29.10 -27.79 8.62
C ASP A 487 28.47 -27.39 9.97
N GLU A 488 27.23 -26.90 9.98
CA GLU A 488 26.50 -26.54 11.23
C GLU A 488 26.22 -27.80 12.09
N ASP A 489 25.88 -28.93 11.48
CA ASP A 489 25.65 -30.20 12.19
C ASP A 489 26.95 -30.80 12.75
N GLU A 490 28.07 -30.61 12.07
CA GLU A 490 29.37 -31.08 12.55
C GLU A 490 29.90 -30.25 13.72
N GLU A 491 29.70 -28.93 13.70
CA GLU A 491 30.04 -28.02 14.80
C GLU A 491 29.19 -28.29 16.06
N ALA A 492 27.87 -28.47 15.88
CA ALA A 492 26.97 -28.88 16.98
C ALA A 492 27.35 -30.25 17.59
N ARG A 493 27.86 -31.17 16.77
CA ARG A 493 28.37 -32.50 17.24
C ARG A 493 29.70 -32.40 18.00
N ARG A 494 30.59 -31.47 17.60
CA ARG A 494 31.84 -31.17 18.32
C ARG A 494 31.55 -30.51 19.67
N GLU A 495 30.63 -29.61 19.75
CA GLU A 495 30.23 -28.93 20.99
C GLU A 495 29.56 -29.88 21.99
N ARG A 496 28.70 -30.79 21.53
CA ARG A 496 28.09 -31.84 22.37
C ARG A 496 29.16 -32.82 22.93
N LYS A 497 30.23 -33.14 22.16
CA LYS A 497 31.34 -33.97 22.62
C LYS A 497 32.18 -33.24 23.66
N ARG A 498 32.38 -31.93 23.53
CA ARG A 498 33.11 -31.10 24.49
C ARG A 498 32.37 -30.99 25.84
N LEU A 499 31.06 -30.72 25.81
CA LEU A 499 30.23 -30.68 27.00
C LEU A 499 30.13 -32.03 27.73
N LYS A 500 30.12 -33.16 26.99
CA LYS A 500 30.18 -34.49 27.60
C LYS A 500 31.55 -34.78 28.27
N LYS A 501 32.65 -34.30 27.72
CA LYS A 501 33.99 -34.41 28.32
C LYS A 501 34.10 -33.56 29.59
N GLU A 502 33.57 -32.32 29.57
CA GLU A 502 33.55 -31.43 30.75
C GLU A 502 32.71 -32.02 31.88
N LYS A 503 31.55 -32.60 31.54
CA LYS A 503 30.68 -33.24 32.53
C LYS A 503 31.37 -34.46 33.18
N LYS A 504 32.03 -35.27 32.37
CA LYS A 504 32.82 -36.44 32.88
C LYS A 504 34.03 -36.02 33.73
N ALA A 505 34.68 -34.90 33.39
CA ALA A 505 35.78 -34.35 34.18
C ALA A 505 35.32 -33.77 35.52
N ARG A 506 34.11 -33.18 35.58
CA ARG A 506 33.50 -32.70 36.84
C ARG A 506 33.04 -33.87 37.74
N GLU A 507 32.52 -34.94 37.16
CA GLU A 507 32.11 -36.14 37.89
C GLU A 507 33.32 -36.92 38.45
N SER A 508 34.49 -36.84 37.82
CA SER A 508 35.74 -37.47 38.32
C SER A 508 36.49 -36.65 39.40
N LEU A 509 36.15 -35.36 39.56
CA LEU A 509 36.72 -34.47 40.58
C LEU A 509 35.84 -34.32 41.83
N GLY A 510 34.63 -34.91 41.83
CA GLY A 510 33.67 -34.85 42.94
C GLY A 510 33.56 -36.14 43.76
N GLY A 511 34.50 -37.07 43.65
CA GLY A 511 34.48 -38.39 44.31
C GLY A 511 35.55 -38.60 45.37
N GLU A 512 36.01 -37.53 46.05
CA GLU A 512 36.81 -37.64 47.28
C GLU A 512 36.39 -36.56 48.27
N SER A 513 35.43 -36.88 49.11
CA SER A 513 35.29 -36.35 50.48
C SER A 513 34.22 -37.15 51.24
#